data_42511a02f9a3bbc7318946898c5e19d4
#
_entry.id   42511a02f9a3bbc7318946898c5e19d4
#
_cell.length_a   1.000
_cell.length_b   1.000
_cell.length_c   1.000
_cell.angle_alpha   90.00
_cell.angle_beta   90.00
_cell.angle_gamma   90.00
#
_symmetry.space_group_name_H-M   'P 1'
#
loop_
_entity.id
_entity.type
_entity.pdbx_description
1 polymer ?
#
loop_
_entity_poly.entity_id
_entity_poly.type
_entity_poly.pdbx_seq_one_letter_code
_entity_poly.pdbx_strand_id
1 'polypeptide(L)'
;SRGLEMCIRDRRYHHFRLLLRANNRALELMTEMDEALTQGRTFAMSFVLSRCTSVCANVWQIVTHLDALAPGRYRGLIDRFRSIQDEIGFHLQPSVAARDGPLAIPLEQVDGSMADLVGRKTSILGEIAGRLGIEIPRGFVVTSVGYQRFMEHNDLDAEIRQRVQAIEGERPDSLYRLSSDIQQRIMRAPVPEDLLAAIFDQYARLEARAGSNVKLAVRSSSLAEDASEASFAGQYRTELNVSRDSLLDAFRGVVAGKYRLPAMTYRRDRGLIDEGIAMCVAFMAMVEARAGGVVYSRDPTVPGGELAVVSAVVGLPKLVVDGSATPDVFRVSRGKPMAVVEREIPLKESKLVCHPREGVSRLALAEDEGRRASLDDESAVELARIAVRLEEYFGTPQDIEWALEPDGSPVILQCRPLRQIAIETSPAAHNRREYNDHPVILSGGSPASPGAAAGAVYRVDRDLDAFRFEDGSVLVA
;
A
#
# COMPACT_ATOMS: atom_id res chain seq x y z
N SER A 1 27.46 -36.06 2.51
CA SER A 1 28.24 -34.81 2.57
C SER A 1 28.03 -33.93 1.34
N ARG A 2 27.99 -34.49 0.09
CA ARG A 2 27.80 -33.69 -1.14
C ARG A 2 26.48 -32.92 -1.21
N GLY A 3 25.38 -33.46 -0.69
CA GLY A 3 24.07 -32.76 -0.67
C GLY A 3 24.07 -31.56 0.26
N LEU A 4 24.72 -31.64 1.40
CA LEU A 4 24.82 -30.53 2.37
C LEU A 4 25.69 -29.38 1.84
N GLU A 5 26.80 -29.71 1.16
CA GLU A 5 27.68 -28.71 0.54
C GLU A 5 27.00 -27.99 -0.63
N MET A 6 26.16 -28.69 -1.41
CA MET A 6 25.39 -28.13 -2.50
C MET A 6 24.33 -27.15 -1.96
N CYS A 7 23.62 -27.53 -0.89
CA CYS A 7 22.62 -26.66 -0.22
C CYS A 7 23.26 -25.40 0.37
N ILE A 8 24.45 -25.51 1.00
CA ILE A 8 25.17 -24.35 1.55
C ILE A 8 25.65 -23.41 0.44
N ARG A 9 26.13 -23.96 -0.68
CA ARG A 9 26.58 -23.18 -1.84
C ARG A 9 25.40 -22.42 -2.49
N ASP A 10 24.26 -23.08 -2.63
CA ASP A 10 23.06 -22.48 -3.23
C ASP A 10 22.50 -21.36 -2.34
N ARG A 11 22.50 -21.55 -1.01
CA ARG A 11 22.12 -20.49 -0.04
C ARG A 11 23.07 -19.30 -0.10
N ARG A 12 24.38 -19.51 -0.16
CA ARG A 12 25.36 -18.42 -0.31
C ARG A 12 25.19 -17.68 -1.64
N TYR A 13 24.96 -18.40 -2.73
CA TYR A 13 24.69 -17.80 -4.03
C TYR A 13 23.40 -16.94 -4.01
N HIS A 14 22.36 -17.43 -3.34
CA HIS A 14 21.12 -16.68 -3.15
C HIS A 14 21.37 -15.36 -2.43
N HIS A 15 22.03 -15.37 -1.25
CA HIS A 15 22.34 -14.14 -0.51
C HIS A 15 23.24 -13.19 -1.32
N PHE A 16 24.21 -13.71 -2.05
CA PHE A 16 25.07 -12.89 -2.91
C PHE A 16 24.27 -12.18 -4.02
N ARG A 17 23.34 -12.89 -4.66
CA ARG A 17 22.48 -12.32 -5.68
C ARG A 17 21.56 -11.24 -5.13
N LEU A 18 20.97 -11.44 -3.97
CA LEU A 18 20.14 -10.45 -3.30
C LEU A 18 20.95 -9.20 -2.90
N LEU A 19 22.16 -9.38 -2.40
CA LEU A 19 23.08 -8.29 -2.10
C LEU A 19 23.37 -7.44 -3.33
N LEU A 20 23.69 -8.05 -4.47
CA LEU A 20 23.96 -7.32 -5.71
C LEU A 20 22.74 -6.56 -6.22
N ARG A 21 21.54 -7.15 -6.13
CA ARG A 21 20.28 -6.46 -6.49
C ARG A 21 20.05 -5.23 -5.63
N ALA A 22 20.17 -5.37 -4.32
CA ALA A 22 20.01 -4.26 -3.39
C ALA A 22 21.07 -3.16 -3.63
N ASN A 23 22.31 -3.53 -3.94
CA ASN A 23 23.36 -2.59 -4.27
C ASN A 23 23.05 -1.78 -5.54
N ASN A 24 22.69 -2.47 -6.63
CA ASN A 24 22.36 -1.79 -7.88
C ASN A 24 21.19 -0.83 -7.69
N ARG A 25 20.17 -1.26 -6.93
CA ARG A 25 19.01 -0.42 -6.67
C ARG A 25 19.31 0.79 -5.78
N ALA A 26 20.16 0.64 -4.77
CA ALA A 26 20.63 1.77 -3.97
C ALA A 26 21.35 2.81 -4.84
N LEU A 27 22.23 2.36 -5.76
CA LEU A 27 22.95 3.25 -6.69
C LEU A 27 22.01 3.96 -7.66
N GLU A 28 21.01 3.27 -8.22
CA GLU A 28 19.99 3.88 -9.09
C GLU A 28 19.25 5.01 -8.36
N LEU A 29 18.77 4.75 -7.13
CA LEU A 29 18.07 5.73 -6.33
C LEU A 29 18.94 6.96 -5.98
N MET A 30 20.23 6.74 -5.70
CA MET A 30 21.19 7.84 -5.47
C MET A 30 21.38 8.66 -6.75
N THR A 31 21.45 8.01 -7.92
CA THR A 31 21.53 8.70 -9.22
C THR A 31 20.28 9.53 -9.49
N GLU A 32 19.07 8.98 -9.24
CA GLU A 32 17.82 9.73 -9.38
C GLU A 32 17.79 10.99 -8.48
N MET A 33 18.32 10.90 -7.27
CA MET A 33 18.42 12.06 -6.36
C MET A 33 19.42 13.10 -6.87
N ASP A 34 20.58 12.66 -7.35
CA ASP A 34 21.61 13.54 -7.92
C ASP A 34 21.12 14.25 -9.18
N GLU A 35 20.44 13.53 -10.08
CA GLU A 35 19.79 14.11 -11.26
C GLU A 35 18.73 15.15 -10.89
N ALA A 36 17.89 14.87 -9.87
CA ALA A 36 16.89 15.82 -9.42
C ALA A 36 17.53 17.12 -8.89
N LEU A 37 18.66 17.02 -8.19
CA LEU A 37 19.43 18.15 -7.68
C LEU A 37 20.08 18.94 -8.83
N THR A 38 20.74 18.25 -9.76
CA THR A 38 21.52 18.89 -10.84
C THR A 38 20.62 19.53 -11.91
N GLN A 39 19.42 18.98 -12.16
CA GLN A 39 18.47 19.52 -13.13
C GLN A 39 17.64 20.69 -12.58
N GLY A 40 17.83 21.10 -11.32
CA GLY A 40 17.11 22.21 -10.70
C GLY A 40 15.58 21.96 -10.61
N ARG A 41 15.14 20.71 -10.60
CA ARG A 41 13.72 20.37 -10.42
C ARG A 41 13.28 20.70 -9.00
N THR A 42 12.17 21.40 -8.86
CA THR A 42 11.52 21.55 -7.56
C THR A 42 10.96 20.21 -7.12
N PHE A 43 11.38 19.70 -5.97
CA PHE A 43 10.86 18.49 -5.38
C PHE A 43 10.44 18.74 -3.93
N ALA A 44 9.38 18.04 -3.51
CA ALA A 44 8.87 18.11 -2.14
C ALA A 44 9.76 17.32 -1.17
N MET A 45 9.72 17.65 0.12
CA MET A 45 10.43 16.90 1.17
C MET A 45 10.02 15.43 1.21
N SER A 46 8.78 15.11 0.85
CA SER A 46 8.31 13.73 0.71
C SER A 46 9.10 12.92 -0.34
N PHE A 47 9.55 13.55 -1.42
CA PHE A 47 10.44 12.91 -2.40
C PHE A 47 11.78 12.54 -1.74
N VAL A 48 12.38 13.47 -1.00
CA VAL A 48 13.67 13.23 -0.30
C VAL A 48 13.52 12.13 0.74
N LEU A 49 12.50 12.22 1.60
CA LEU A 49 12.19 11.20 2.61
C LEU A 49 11.98 9.82 1.99
N SER A 50 11.18 9.75 0.92
CA SER A 50 10.92 8.52 0.19
C SER A 50 12.19 7.89 -0.37
N ARG A 51 13.05 8.69 -1.03
CA ARG A 51 14.30 8.21 -1.62
C ARG A 51 15.33 7.80 -0.57
N CYS A 52 15.52 8.61 0.48
CA CYS A 52 16.41 8.26 1.59
C CYS A 52 15.96 6.97 2.29
N THR A 53 14.65 6.82 2.55
CA THR A 53 14.08 5.60 3.11
C THR A 53 14.36 4.38 2.24
N SER A 54 14.17 4.50 0.92
CA SER A 54 14.45 3.42 -0.02
C SER A 54 15.94 3.07 -0.09
N VAL A 55 16.84 4.06 -0.11
CA VAL A 55 18.28 3.83 -0.06
C VAL A 55 18.67 3.11 1.24
N CYS A 56 18.19 3.59 2.40
CA CYS A 56 18.45 2.95 3.69
C CYS A 56 17.96 1.48 3.71
N ALA A 57 16.77 1.19 3.18
CA ALA A 57 16.23 -0.17 3.10
C ALA A 57 17.14 -1.09 2.27
N ASN A 58 17.62 -0.62 1.13
CA ASN A 58 18.54 -1.40 0.28
C ASN A 58 19.91 -1.59 0.93
N VAL A 59 20.46 -0.56 1.58
CA VAL A 59 21.72 -0.68 2.32
C VAL A 59 21.57 -1.65 3.49
N TRP A 60 20.44 -1.66 4.21
CA TRP A 60 20.16 -2.64 5.25
C TRP A 60 20.15 -4.07 4.71
N GLN A 61 19.50 -4.30 3.55
CA GLN A 61 19.54 -5.60 2.88
C GLN A 61 20.97 -6.02 2.53
N ILE A 62 21.79 -5.09 2.01
CA ILE A 62 23.21 -5.37 1.72
C ILE A 62 23.93 -5.84 2.99
N VAL A 63 23.78 -5.11 4.10
CA VAL A 63 24.43 -5.45 5.39
C VAL A 63 23.96 -6.80 5.90
N THR A 64 22.65 -7.06 5.86
CA THR A 64 22.05 -8.32 6.30
C THR A 64 22.53 -9.53 5.46
N HIS A 65 22.53 -9.38 4.14
CA HIS A 65 23.00 -10.48 3.27
C HIS A 65 24.52 -10.67 3.34
N LEU A 66 25.27 -9.60 3.60
CA LEU A 66 26.71 -9.70 3.82
C LEU A 66 27.05 -10.44 5.13
N ASP A 67 26.30 -10.18 6.20
CA ASP A 67 26.45 -10.94 7.45
C ASP A 67 26.04 -12.42 7.28
N ALA A 68 24.98 -12.70 6.51
CA ALA A 68 24.58 -14.07 6.19
C ALA A 68 25.62 -14.84 5.35
N LEU A 69 26.39 -14.14 4.49
CA LEU A 69 27.49 -14.71 3.72
C LEU A 69 28.73 -15.03 4.57
N ALA A 70 29.00 -14.20 5.58
CA ALA A 70 30.14 -14.33 6.49
C ALA A 70 29.74 -13.96 7.94
N PRO A 71 29.04 -14.86 8.65
CA PRO A 71 28.43 -14.58 9.94
C PRO A 71 29.42 -14.02 10.96
N GLY A 72 29.08 -12.89 11.56
CA GLY A 72 29.82 -12.20 12.59
C GLY A 72 31.05 -11.42 12.13
N ARG A 73 31.45 -11.52 10.85
CA ARG A 73 32.65 -10.81 10.32
C ARG A 73 32.37 -9.31 10.12
N TYR A 74 31.12 -8.92 9.86
CA TYR A 74 30.74 -7.57 9.48
C TYR A 74 29.81 -6.90 10.49
N ARG A 75 29.78 -7.34 11.75
CA ARG A 75 28.90 -6.78 12.79
C ARG A 75 29.03 -5.27 12.96
N GLY A 76 30.21 -4.71 12.84
CA GLY A 76 30.45 -3.28 12.91
C GLY A 76 29.74 -2.45 11.83
N LEU A 77 29.31 -3.09 10.70
CA LEU A 77 28.51 -2.41 9.68
C LEU A 77 27.10 -2.10 10.15
N ILE A 78 26.52 -2.93 11.01
CA ILE A 78 25.19 -2.71 11.58
C ILE A 78 25.20 -1.44 12.43
N ASP A 79 26.20 -1.29 13.30
CA ASP A 79 26.32 -0.11 14.15
C ASP A 79 26.61 1.14 13.33
N ARG A 80 27.45 1.01 12.30
CA ARG A 80 27.73 2.12 11.38
C ARG A 80 26.52 2.51 10.56
N PHE A 81 25.74 1.54 10.08
CA PHE A 81 24.48 1.80 9.38
C PHE A 81 23.51 2.58 10.26
N ARG A 82 23.32 2.16 11.51
CA ARG A 82 22.47 2.88 12.49
C ARG A 82 22.93 4.30 12.70
N SER A 83 24.23 4.50 12.94
CA SER A 83 24.79 5.85 13.12
C SER A 83 24.55 6.77 11.93
N ILE A 84 24.70 6.26 10.69
CA ILE A 84 24.41 7.02 9.47
C ILE A 84 22.90 7.29 9.34
N GLN A 85 22.08 6.32 9.68
CA GLN A 85 20.63 6.44 9.64
C GLN A 85 20.13 7.50 10.62
N ASP A 86 20.68 7.56 11.83
CA ASP A 86 20.37 8.58 12.84
C ASP A 86 20.79 9.97 12.33
N GLU A 87 21.95 10.10 11.70
CA GLU A 87 22.44 11.36 11.12
C GLU A 87 21.53 11.83 9.96
N ILE A 88 21.15 10.92 9.06
CA ILE A 88 20.18 11.21 8.00
C ILE A 88 18.85 11.63 8.62
N GLY A 89 18.35 10.91 9.63
CA GLY A 89 17.13 11.22 10.34
C GLY A 89 17.14 12.62 10.96
N PHE A 90 18.27 13.02 11.55
CA PHE A 90 18.44 14.37 12.08
C PHE A 90 18.31 15.47 11.01
N HIS A 91 18.90 15.27 9.84
CA HIS A 91 18.79 16.22 8.72
C HIS A 91 17.43 16.21 8.00
N LEU A 92 16.74 15.08 8.05
CA LEU A 92 15.42 14.91 7.44
C LEU A 92 14.27 15.24 8.40
N GLN A 93 14.55 15.62 9.66
CA GLN A 93 13.50 16.10 10.54
C GLN A 93 12.76 17.26 9.86
N PRO A 94 11.41 17.22 9.81
CA PRO A 94 10.67 18.33 9.22
C PRO A 94 11.09 19.63 9.94
N SER A 95 11.47 20.62 9.16
CA SER A 95 11.71 21.97 9.65
C SER A 95 10.51 22.39 10.52
N VAL A 96 10.76 23.16 11.57
CA VAL A 96 9.74 23.68 12.51
C VAL A 96 8.53 24.34 11.80
N ALA A 97 8.68 24.71 10.53
CA ALA A 97 7.59 25.22 9.67
C ALA A 97 6.43 24.24 9.45
N ALA A 98 6.64 22.92 9.57
CA ALA A 98 5.57 21.92 9.49
C ALA A 98 4.69 21.83 10.76
N ARG A 99 5.02 22.62 11.79
CA ARG A 99 4.22 22.71 13.05
C ARG A 99 3.06 23.71 12.95
N ASP A 100 3.10 24.61 11.99
CA ASP A 100 2.08 25.62 11.76
C ASP A 100 1.29 25.31 10.50
N GLY A 101 0.04 24.93 10.66
CA GLY A 101 -0.84 24.63 9.55
C GLY A 101 -2.24 24.20 10.04
N PRO A 102 -3.20 24.05 9.13
CA PRO A 102 -4.52 23.61 9.48
C PRO A 102 -4.50 22.16 9.98
N LEU A 103 -5.28 21.87 11.03
CA LEU A 103 -5.40 20.52 11.60
C LEU A 103 -6.16 19.57 10.68
N ALA A 104 -7.12 20.12 9.92
CA ALA A 104 -7.88 19.38 8.92
C ALA A 104 -8.25 20.31 7.75
N ILE A 105 -8.26 19.78 6.51
CA ILE A 105 -8.62 20.51 5.29
C ILE A 105 -9.55 19.69 4.41
N PRO A 106 -10.49 20.34 3.66
CA PRO A 106 -11.34 19.63 2.71
C PRO A 106 -10.53 19.14 1.51
N LEU A 107 -10.92 18.00 0.91
CA LEU A 107 -10.21 17.41 -0.23
C LEU A 107 -10.17 18.30 -1.47
N GLU A 108 -11.16 19.16 -1.64
CA GLU A 108 -11.23 20.14 -2.75
C GLU A 108 -10.13 21.22 -2.69
N GLN A 109 -9.47 21.37 -1.54
CA GLN A 109 -8.34 22.29 -1.36
C GLN A 109 -6.98 21.58 -1.45
N VAL A 110 -6.98 20.28 -1.63
CA VAL A 110 -5.76 19.47 -1.72
C VAL A 110 -5.25 19.44 -3.15
N ASP A 111 -3.94 19.60 -3.32
CA ASP A 111 -3.24 19.40 -4.59
C ASP A 111 -1.94 18.58 -4.40
N GLY A 112 -1.25 18.31 -5.52
CA GLY A 112 -0.03 17.51 -5.53
C GLY A 112 1.14 18.10 -4.73
N SER A 113 1.16 19.43 -4.49
CA SER A 113 2.20 20.10 -3.71
C SER A 113 2.08 19.87 -2.21
N MET A 114 0.91 19.43 -1.75
CA MET A 114 0.59 19.26 -0.33
C MET A 114 0.95 17.85 0.21
N ALA A 115 1.72 17.06 -0.52
CA ALA A 115 2.06 15.70 -0.11
C ALA A 115 2.66 15.62 1.32
N ASP A 116 3.43 16.62 1.74
CA ASP A 116 4.03 16.70 3.08
C ASP A 116 3.02 17.05 4.19
N LEU A 117 1.87 17.60 3.80
CA LEU A 117 0.82 17.98 4.73
C LEU A 117 -0.28 16.93 4.86
N VAL A 118 -0.66 16.26 3.75
CA VAL A 118 -1.82 15.36 3.69
C VAL A 118 -1.47 13.92 3.33
N GLY A 119 -0.22 13.63 3.08
CA GLY A 119 0.27 12.35 2.58
C GLY A 119 0.04 12.18 1.07
N ARG A 120 0.87 11.32 0.46
CA ARG A 120 0.91 11.18 -1.00
C ARG A 120 -0.40 10.65 -1.60
N LYS A 121 -1.04 9.68 -0.97
CA LYS A 121 -2.31 9.13 -1.48
C LYS A 121 -3.40 10.20 -1.61
N THR A 122 -3.52 11.03 -0.59
CA THR A 122 -4.53 12.09 -0.57
C THR A 122 -4.16 13.23 -1.52
N SER A 123 -2.88 13.62 -1.59
CA SER A 123 -2.43 14.67 -2.51
C SER A 123 -2.62 14.28 -3.99
N ILE A 124 -2.39 13.02 -4.35
CA ILE A 124 -2.66 12.51 -5.70
C ILE A 124 -4.17 12.59 -6.04
N LEU A 125 -5.06 12.22 -5.10
CA LEU A 125 -6.50 12.32 -5.34
C LEU A 125 -6.94 13.78 -5.53
N GLY A 126 -6.43 14.71 -4.70
CA GLY A 126 -6.70 16.14 -4.87
C GLY A 126 -6.20 16.67 -6.22
N GLU A 127 -5.01 16.25 -6.66
CA GLU A 127 -4.45 16.59 -7.96
C GLU A 127 -5.32 16.06 -9.13
N ILE A 128 -5.78 14.81 -9.04
CA ILE A 128 -6.68 14.18 -10.01
C ILE A 128 -7.98 14.97 -10.15
N ALA A 129 -8.60 15.33 -9.04
CA ALA A 129 -9.84 16.09 -9.06
C ALA A 129 -9.62 17.52 -9.57
N GLY A 130 -8.66 18.25 -9.00
CA GLY A 130 -8.43 19.66 -9.28
C GLY A 130 -7.88 19.94 -10.67
N ARG A 131 -6.96 19.10 -11.18
CA ARG A 131 -6.29 19.33 -12.48
C ARG A 131 -6.93 18.58 -13.63
N LEU A 132 -7.43 17.38 -13.39
CA LEU A 132 -7.96 16.53 -14.45
C LEU A 132 -9.49 16.53 -14.49
N GLY A 133 -10.16 17.04 -13.45
CA GLY A 133 -11.62 17.05 -13.35
C GLY A 133 -12.21 15.63 -13.32
N ILE A 134 -11.45 14.65 -12.82
CA ILE A 134 -11.92 13.28 -12.64
C ILE A 134 -12.57 13.18 -11.26
N GLU A 135 -13.72 12.53 -11.18
CA GLU A 135 -14.50 12.43 -9.95
C GLU A 135 -13.78 11.59 -8.89
N ILE A 136 -13.72 12.14 -7.68
CA ILE A 136 -13.24 11.46 -6.46
C ILE A 136 -14.30 11.62 -5.36
N PRO A 137 -14.30 10.76 -4.32
CA PRO A 137 -15.22 10.96 -3.21
C PRO A 137 -14.99 12.31 -2.53
N ARG A 138 -16.04 13.01 -2.19
CA ARG A 138 -15.96 14.23 -1.35
C ARG A 138 -15.46 13.86 0.03
N GLY A 139 -14.77 14.80 0.69
CA GLY A 139 -14.25 14.50 2.01
C GLY A 139 -13.30 15.55 2.55
N PHE A 140 -12.58 15.18 3.58
CA PHE A 140 -11.55 15.99 4.20
C PHE A 140 -10.41 15.11 4.72
N VAL A 141 -9.30 15.73 5.08
CA VAL A 141 -8.14 15.03 5.63
C VAL A 141 -7.65 15.71 6.90
N VAL A 142 -7.42 14.94 7.96
CA VAL A 142 -6.61 15.34 9.11
C VAL A 142 -5.15 15.31 8.67
N THR A 143 -4.50 16.46 8.77
CA THR A 143 -3.16 16.71 8.23
C THR A 143 -2.07 16.09 9.11
N SER A 144 -0.82 16.17 8.65
CA SER A 144 0.35 15.83 9.47
C SER A 144 0.44 16.69 10.75
N VAL A 145 0.02 17.96 10.67
CA VAL A 145 -0.08 18.84 11.84
C VAL A 145 -1.13 18.36 12.83
N GLY A 146 -2.32 17.95 12.34
CA GLY A 146 -3.37 17.37 13.17
C GLY A 146 -2.95 16.05 13.82
N TYR A 147 -2.26 15.18 13.08
CA TYR A 147 -1.66 13.96 13.63
C TYR A 147 -0.65 14.28 14.75
N GLN A 148 0.27 15.19 14.49
CA GLN A 148 1.30 15.57 15.46
C GLN A 148 0.69 16.20 16.71
N ARG A 149 -0.31 17.06 16.55
CA ARG A 149 -1.09 17.63 17.65
C ARG A 149 -1.72 16.58 18.55
N PHE A 150 -2.25 15.49 17.97
CA PHE A 150 -2.79 14.35 18.71
C PHE A 150 -1.70 13.58 19.48
N MET A 151 -0.56 13.30 18.82
CA MET A 151 0.55 12.55 19.40
C MET A 151 1.21 13.32 20.54
N GLU A 152 1.48 14.61 20.35
CA GLU A 152 2.11 15.50 21.36
C GLU A 152 1.20 15.72 22.58
N HIS A 153 -0.11 15.95 22.36
CA HIS A 153 -1.06 16.16 23.47
C HIS A 153 -1.11 14.98 24.45
N ASN A 154 -0.81 13.79 23.97
CA ASN A 154 -0.86 12.56 24.74
C ASN A 154 0.53 11.99 25.08
N ASP A 155 1.61 12.71 24.80
CA ASP A 155 3.01 12.27 25.00
C ASP A 155 3.34 10.92 24.34
N LEU A 156 2.57 10.53 23.30
CA LEU A 156 2.66 9.21 22.67
C LEU A 156 3.98 8.96 21.95
N ASP A 157 4.54 9.97 21.27
CA ASP A 157 5.77 9.81 20.50
C ASP A 157 6.97 9.43 21.38
N ALA A 158 7.14 10.12 22.52
CA ALA A 158 8.22 9.84 23.46
C ALA A 158 8.06 8.45 24.11
N GLU A 159 6.84 8.12 24.51
CA GLU A 159 6.54 6.83 25.14
C GLU A 159 6.72 5.65 24.19
N ILE A 160 6.22 5.76 22.94
CA ILE A 160 6.34 4.72 21.92
C ILE A 160 7.82 4.50 21.57
N ARG A 161 8.58 5.59 21.37
CA ARG A 161 10.02 5.53 21.11
C ARG A 161 10.76 4.75 22.17
N GLN A 162 10.56 5.09 23.44
CA GLN A 162 11.19 4.41 24.58
C GLN A 162 10.86 2.90 24.58
N ARG A 163 9.62 2.53 24.27
CA ARG A 163 9.18 1.14 24.25
C ARG A 163 9.72 0.34 23.08
N VAL A 164 9.80 0.95 21.90
CA VAL A 164 10.40 0.33 20.70
C VAL A 164 11.89 0.06 20.94
N GLN A 165 12.62 1.03 21.49
CA GLN A 165 14.05 0.87 21.84
C GLN A 165 14.30 -0.22 22.88
N ALA A 166 13.39 -0.40 23.85
CA ALA A 166 13.52 -1.41 24.90
C ALA A 166 13.44 -2.86 24.37
N ILE A 167 12.91 -3.09 23.18
CA ILE A 167 12.70 -4.44 22.59
C ILE A 167 13.74 -4.77 21.50
N GLU A 168 14.63 -3.84 21.13
CA GLU A 168 15.68 -4.11 20.15
C GLU A 168 16.55 -5.32 20.60
N GLY A 169 16.42 -6.43 19.90
CA GLY A 169 17.15 -7.69 20.16
C GLY A 169 16.34 -8.83 20.79
N GLU A 170 15.06 -8.64 21.10
CA GLU A 170 14.20 -9.65 21.71
C GLU A 170 13.41 -10.51 20.69
N ARG A 171 12.75 -11.55 21.19
CA ARG A 171 12.00 -12.56 20.43
C ARG A 171 10.77 -11.98 19.71
N PRO A 172 10.26 -12.62 18.64
CA PRO A 172 9.04 -12.19 17.94
C PRO A 172 7.81 -11.94 18.83
N ASP A 173 7.69 -12.68 19.94
CA ASP A 173 6.58 -12.54 20.92
C ASP A 173 6.57 -11.17 21.60
N SER A 174 7.72 -10.52 21.81
CA SER A 174 7.82 -9.18 22.40
C SER A 174 7.30 -8.10 21.46
N LEU A 175 7.52 -8.24 20.16
CA LEU A 175 6.98 -7.30 19.17
C LEU A 175 5.46 -7.37 19.09
N TYR A 176 4.86 -8.57 19.19
CA TYR A 176 3.42 -8.73 19.24
C TYR A 176 2.79 -8.00 20.43
N ARG A 177 3.37 -8.20 21.64
CA ARG A 177 2.89 -7.52 22.86
C ARG A 177 3.03 -6.02 22.77
N LEU A 178 4.16 -5.53 22.25
CA LEU A 178 4.40 -4.10 22.03
C LEU A 178 3.39 -3.51 21.05
N SER A 179 3.15 -4.18 19.92
CA SER A 179 2.16 -3.77 18.94
C SER A 179 0.77 -3.60 19.57
N SER A 180 0.34 -4.60 20.33
CA SER A 180 -0.97 -4.57 21.01
C SER A 180 -1.07 -3.45 22.05
N ASP A 181 -0.02 -3.25 22.84
CA ASP A 181 0.02 -2.23 23.91
C ASP A 181 -0.01 -0.81 23.32
N ILE A 182 0.80 -0.54 22.27
CA ILE A 182 0.78 0.77 21.59
C ILE A 182 -0.59 1.05 20.98
N GLN A 183 -1.18 0.07 20.27
CA GLN A 183 -2.50 0.25 19.69
C GLN A 183 -3.56 0.57 20.74
N GLN A 184 -3.57 -0.15 21.87
CA GLN A 184 -4.52 0.12 22.96
C GLN A 184 -4.36 1.52 23.55
N ARG A 185 -3.13 2.02 23.68
CA ARG A 185 -2.87 3.37 24.18
C ARG A 185 -3.40 4.43 23.24
N ILE A 186 -3.14 4.29 21.94
CA ILE A 186 -3.67 5.21 20.91
C ILE A 186 -5.20 5.18 20.92
N MET A 187 -5.82 4.01 20.99
CA MET A 187 -7.28 3.87 21.03
C MET A 187 -7.92 4.52 22.28
N ARG A 188 -7.21 4.62 23.40
CA ARG A 188 -7.70 5.26 24.63
C ARG A 188 -7.33 6.73 24.76
N ALA A 189 -6.43 7.22 23.91
CA ALA A 189 -5.95 8.59 23.96
C ALA A 189 -7.07 9.59 23.63
N PRO A 190 -7.27 10.65 24.44
CA PRO A 190 -8.23 11.69 24.15
C PRO A 190 -7.81 12.49 22.91
N VAL A 191 -8.79 12.84 22.08
CA VAL A 191 -8.55 13.76 20.95
C VAL A 191 -8.57 15.19 21.51
N PRO A 192 -7.54 16.03 21.25
CA PRO A 192 -7.50 17.43 21.69
C PRO A 192 -8.73 18.20 21.21
N GLU A 193 -9.21 19.15 21.99
CA GLU A 193 -10.44 19.90 21.70
C GLU A 193 -10.38 20.66 20.36
N ASP A 194 -9.23 21.25 20.05
CA ASP A 194 -9.00 21.96 18.80
C ASP A 194 -9.06 21.02 17.58
N LEU A 195 -8.46 19.84 17.69
CA LEU A 195 -8.52 18.82 16.64
C LEU A 195 -9.93 18.22 16.51
N LEU A 196 -10.59 17.98 17.64
CA LEU A 196 -11.98 17.51 17.67
C LEU A 196 -12.88 18.51 16.95
N ALA A 197 -12.78 19.80 17.27
CA ALA A 197 -13.55 20.86 16.61
C ALA A 197 -13.25 20.87 15.09
N ALA A 198 -11.96 20.79 14.69
CA ALA A 198 -11.60 20.78 13.29
C ALA A 198 -12.20 19.59 12.51
N ILE A 199 -12.20 18.38 13.09
CA ILE A 199 -12.81 17.19 12.48
C ILE A 199 -14.31 17.36 12.31
N PHE A 200 -15.03 17.80 13.36
CA PHE A 200 -16.48 17.95 13.28
C PHE A 200 -16.94 19.13 12.42
N ASP A 201 -16.16 20.21 12.35
CA ASP A 201 -16.42 21.32 11.42
C ASP A 201 -16.31 20.87 9.95
N GLN A 202 -15.29 20.07 9.62
CA GLN A 202 -15.16 19.53 8.28
C GLN A 202 -16.28 18.53 7.97
N TYR A 203 -16.64 17.68 8.93
CA TYR A 203 -17.75 16.75 8.76
C TYR A 203 -19.08 17.50 8.53
N ALA A 204 -19.38 18.54 9.29
CA ALA A 204 -20.57 19.36 9.12
C ALA A 204 -20.62 20.05 7.74
N ARG A 205 -19.48 20.53 7.25
CA ARG A 205 -19.36 21.08 5.88
C ARG A 205 -19.64 20.02 4.82
N LEU A 206 -19.17 18.80 5.03
CA LEU A 206 -19.44 17.68 4.14
C LEU A 206 -20.93 17.31 4.15
N GLU A 207 -21.57 17.21 5.32
CA GLU A 207 -23.02 16.95 5.43
C GLU A 207 -23.85 18.02 4.72
N ALA A 208 -23.47 19.29 4.81
CA ALA A 208 -24.18 20.37 4.14
C ALA A 208 -24.18 20.25 2.60
N ARG A 209 -23.21 19.52 2.03
CA ARG A 209 -23.03 19.34 0.58
C ARG A 209 -23.49 17.97 0.05
N ALA A 210 -23.35 16.94 0.88
CA ALA A 210 -23.61 15.56 0.48
C ALA A 210 -24.90 14.97 1.07
N GLY A 211 -25.59 15.74 1.94
CA GLY A 211 -26.80 15.30 2.65
C GLY A 211 -26.51 14.88 4.10
N SER A 212 -27.57 14.74 4.89
CA SER A 212 -27.46 14.36 6.31
C SER A 212 -27.02 12.90 6.48
N ASN A 213 -26.33 12.61 7.58
CA ASN A 213 -25.86 11.27 7.95
C ASN A 213 -24.89 10.62 6.92
N VAL A 214 -24.01 11.42 6.35
CA VAL A 214 -22.99 10.92 5.41
C VAL A 214 -22.13 9.87 6.12
N LYS A 215 -22.07 8.68 5.55
CA LYS A 215 -21.16 7.62 5.98
C LYS A 215 -19.80 7.80 5.31
N LEU A 216 -18.74 7.44 6.02
CA LEU A 216 -17.39 7.72 5.56
C LEU A 216 -16.53 6.44 5.42
N ALA A 217 -15.63 6.45 4.45
CA ALA A 217 -14.44 5.63 4.44
C ALA A 217 -13.31 6.43 5.10
N VAL A 218 -12.73 5.89 6.16
CA VAL A 218 -11.62 6.52 6.90
C VAL A 218 -10.33 5.76 6.56
N ARG A 219 -9.39 6.44 5.92
CA ARG A 219 -8.19 5.81 5.33
C ARG A 219 -6.91 6.48 5.79
N SER A 220 -5.85 5.69 5.88
CA SER A 220 -4.49 6.20 6.06
C SER A 220 -3.96 6.90 4.81
N SER A 221 -3.18 7.96 5.02
CA SER A 221 -2.37 8.62 4.01
C SER A 221 -1.03 9.00 4.65
N SER A 222 -0.14 8.01 4.78
CA SER A 222 1.17 8.20 5.39
C SER A 222 2.13 8.97 4.47
N LEU A 223 3.00 9.78 5.04
CA LEU A 223 4.04 10.51 4.29
C LEU A 223 5.05 9.56 3.62
N ALA A 224 5.24 8.35 4.16
CA ALA A 224 6.22 7.38 3.67
C ALA A 224 5.61 6.18 2.92
N GLU A 225 4.28 6.15 2.70
CA GLU A 225 3.56 4.94 2.25
C GLU A 225 3.90 4.50 0.81
N ASP A 226 4.26 5.44 -0.05
CA ASP A 226 4.53 5.19 -1.48
C ASP A 226 6.00 5.43 -1.86
N ALA A 227 6.94 5.21 -0.95
CA ALA A 227 8.34 5.08 -1.32
C ALA A 227 8.46 3.94 -2.34
N SER A 228 9.15 4.18 -3.44
CA SER A 228 9.16 3.31 -4.64
C SER A 228 9.52 1.84 -4.38
N GLU A 229 10.02 1.51 -3.21
CA GLU A 229 10.40 0.15 -2.80
C GLU A 229 9.81 -0.31 -1.47
N ALA A 230 9.22 0.60 -0.68
CA ALA A 230 8.53 0.28 0.54
C ALA A 230 7.02 0.37 0.32
N SER A 231 6.41 -0.67 -0.29
CA SER A 231 4.96 -0.74 -0.40
C SER A 231 4.36 -1.19 0.91
N PHE A 232 3.76 -0.27 1.64
CA PHE A 232 2.87 -0.59 2.76
C PHE A 232 1.45 -0.94 2.28
N ALA A 233 1.31 -1.38 1.01
CA ALA A 233 0.03 -1.76 0.44
C ALA A 233 -0.64 -2.83 1.30
N GLY A 234 -1.89 -2.58 1.71
CA GLY A 234 -2.68 -3.50 2.53
C GLY A 234 -2.27 -3.59 4.01
N GLN A 235 -1.20 -2.91 4.45
CA GLN A 235 -0.71 -3.01 5.84
C GLN A 235 -1.40 -2.03 6.79
N TYR A 236 -1.91 -0.92 6.28
CA TYR A 236 -2.60 0.08 7.08
C TYR A 236 -4.11 -0.11 7.04
N ARG A 237 -4.76 0.31 8.12
CA ARG A 237 -6.19 0.13 8.33
C ARG A 237 -7.02 1.10 7.50
N THR A 238 -8.09 0.58 6.91
CA THR A 238 -9.19 1.35 6.32
C THR A 238 -10.48 0.95 7.02
N GLU A 239 -11.22 1.92 7.54
CA GLU A 239 -12.55 1.73 8.10
C GLU A 239 -13.58 2.17 7.08
N LEU A 240 -14.52 1.31 6.76
CA LEU A 240 -15.57 1.58 5.78
C LEU A 240 -16.93 1.78 6.45
N ASN A 241 -17.74 2.65 5.88
CA ASN A 241 -19.12 2.93 6.31
C ASN A 241 -19.20 3.38 7.77
N VAL A 242 -18.32 4.30 8.15
CA VAL A 242 -18.22 4.90 9.49
C VAL A 242 -19.29 5.99 9.65
N SER A 243 -20.03 5.93 10.76
CA SER A 243 -21.00 6.98 11.11
C SER A 243 -20.33 8.15 11.85
N ARG A 244 -21.09 9.24 12.02
CA ARG A 244 -20.66 10.40 12.79
C ARG A 244 -20.20 10.04 14.21
N ASP A 245 -20.91 9.14 14.86
CA ASP A 245 -20.65 8.78 16.28
C ASP A 245 -19.33 8.01 16.42
N SER A 246 -18.90 7.31 15.37
CA SER A 246 -17.68 6.51 15.35
C SER A 246 -16.47 7.22 14.71
N LEU A 247 -16.59 8.51 14.32
CA LEU A 247 -15.52 9.24 13.63
C LEU A 247 -14.20 9.25 14.38
N LEU A 248 -14.26 9.55 15.70
CA LEU A 248 -13.05 9.65 16.52
C LEU A 248 -12.42 8.27 16.79
N ASP A 249 -13.24 7.23 16.88
CA ASP A 249 -12.75 5.86 17.04
C ASP A 249 -12.08 5.40 15.75
N ALA A 250 -12.66 5.71 14.59
CA ALA A 250 -12.06 5.44 13.29
C ALA A 250 -10.75 6.22 13.09
N PHE A 251 -10.69 7.50 13.48
CA PHE A 251 -9.46 8.29 13.48
C PHE A 251 -8.37 7.59 14.29
N ARG A 252 -8.64 7.28 15.57
CA ARG A 252 -7.70 6.56 16.45
C ARG A 252 -7.31 5.20 15.88
N GLY A 253 -8.28 4.47 15.31
CA GLY A 253 -8.06 3.16 14.68
C GLY A 253 -7.10 3.21 13.49
N VAL A 254 -7.19 4.23 12.65
CA VAL A 254 -6.26 4.44 11.54
C VAL A 254 -4.87 4.84 12.04
N VAL A 255 -4.79 5.75 13.01
CA VAL A 255 -3.50 6.13 13.65
C VAL A 255 -2.85 4.92 14.32
N ALA A 256 -3.60 4.12 15.08
CA ALA A 256 -3.14 2.88 15.70
C ALA A 256 -2.67 1.85 14.65
N GLY A 257 -3.26 1.88 13.45
CA GLY A 257 -2.89 1.04 12.32
C GLY A 257 -1.41 1.12 11.93
N LYS A 258 -0.74 2.25 12.17
CA LYS A 258 0.71 2.42 12.01
C LYS A 258 1.51 1.39 12.81
N TYR A 259 0.99 0.98 13.97
CA TYR A 259 1.65 0.08 14.91
C TYR A 259 1.10 -1.35 14.90
N ARG A 260 0.39 -1.74 13.83
CA ARG A 260 0.01 -3.15 13.64
C ARG A 260 1.25 -4.01 13.42
N LEU A 261 1.18 -5.26 13.89
CA LEU A 261 2.31 -6.18 13.84
C LEU A 261 2.92 -6.33 12.43
N PRO A 262 2.14 -6.50 11.33
CA PRO A 262 2.71 -6.56 9.99
C PRO A 262 3.47 -5.28 9.60
N ALA A 263 2.94 -4.10 9.93
CA ALA A 263 3.58 -2.83 9.63
C ALA A 263 4.86 -2.61 10.46
N MET A 264 4.86 -3.01 11.72
CA MET A 264 6.06 -2.94 12.60
C MET A 264 7.12 -3.93 12.15
N THR A 265 6.74 -5.18 11.83
CA THR A 265 7.65 -6.20 11.32
C THR A 265 8.28 -5.76 10.00
N TYR A 266 7.46 -5.27 9.07
CA TYR A 266 7.93 -4.77 7.78
C TYR A 266 8.97 -3.65 7.94
N ARG A 267 8.72 -2.67 8.84
CA ARG A 267 9.69 -1.59 9.11
C ARG A 267 10.97 -2.13 9.73
N ARG A 268 10.86 -2.98 10.76
CA ARG A 268 12.02 -3.61 11.41
C ARG A 268 12.87 -4.40 10.42
N ASP A 269 12.26 -5.26 9.61
CA ASP A 269 12.97 -6.13 8.68
C ASP A 269 13.65 -5.35 7.54
N ARG A 270 13.26 -4.09 7.34
CA ARG A 270 13.86 -3.16 6.37
C ARG A 270 14.70 -2.07 7.00
N GLY A 271 14.91 -2.09 8.31
CA GLY A 271 15.67 -1.08 9.02
C GLY A 271 15.10 0.33 8.88
N LEU A 272 13.78 0.47 8.72
CA LEU A 272 13.13 1.77 8.57
C LEU A 272 12.91 2.42 9.94
N ILE A 273 13.30 3.68 10.07
CA ILE A 273 13.06 4.47 11.26
C ILE A 273 11.57 4.82 11.34
N ASP A 274 10.96 4.61 12.50
CA ASP A 274 9.57 4.95 12.77
C ASP A 274 9.36 6.44 13.07
N GLU A 275 10.44 7.14 13.36
CA GLU A 275 10.46 8.54 13.79
C GLU A 275 10.15 9.48 12.62
N GLY A 276 9.26 10.44 12.88
CA GLY A 276 8.95 11.50 11.91
C GLY A 276 7.95 11.14 10.80
N ILE A 277 7.48 9.88 10.71
CA ILE A 277 6.46 9.50 9.72
C ILE A 277 5.07 9.83 10.28
N ALA A 278 4.49 10.95 9.84
CA ALA A 278 3.13 11.29 10.19
C ALA A 278 2.11 10.39 9.46
N MET A 279 1.02 10.07 10.16
CA MET A 279 -0.11 9.32 9.64
C MET A 279 -1.30 10.26 9.44
N CYS A 280 -1.40 10.88 8.26
CA CYS A 280 -2.59 11.65 7.90
C CYS A 280 -3.79 10.71 7.75
N VAL A 281 -4.98 11.21 8.05
CA VAL A 281 -6.21 10.42 8.02
C VAL A 281 -7.22 11.09 7.10
N ALA A 282 -7.53 10.44 5.98
CA ALA A 282 -8.54 10.91 5.04
C ALA A 282 -9.91 10.34 5.39
N PHE A 283 -10.92 11.22 5.40
CA PHE A 283 -12.32 10.94 5.62
C PHE A 283 -13.06 11.23 4.32
N MET A 284 -13.51 10.18 3.64
CA MET A 284 -14.09 10.26 2.31
C MET A 284 -15.53 9.74 2.36
N ALA A 285 -16.47 10.45 1.72
CA ALA A 285 -17.84 9.96 1.63
C ALA A 285 -17.87 8.56 1.01
N MET A 286 -18.65 7.65 1.61
CA MET A 286 -18.84 6.33 1.04
C MET A 286 -19.51 6.42 -0.32
N VAL A 287 -18.98 5.71 -1.30
CA VAL A 287 -19.61 5.54 -2.61
C VAL A 287 -20.56 4.36 -2.52
N GLU A 288 -21.79 4.54 -2.94
CA GLU A 288 -22.74 3.45 -3.11
C GLU A 288 -22.39 2.68 -4.39
N ALA A 289 -21.45 1.73 -4.26
CA ALA A 289 -20.89 1.06 -5.40
C ALA A 289 -21.81 -0.04 -5.95
N ARG A 290 -22.26 0.09 -7.21
CA ARG A 290 -22.87 -1.05 -7.93
C ARG A 290 -21.81 -2.07 -8.36
N ALA A 291 -20.62 -1.58 -8.71
CA ALA A 291 -19.43 -2.38 -9.00
C ALA A 291 -18.18 -1.62 -8.54
N GLY A 292 -17.12 -2.33 -8.26
CA GLY A 292 -15.85 -1.71 -7.90
C GLY A 292 -14.68 -2.64 -8.19
N GLY A 293 -13.46 -2.09 -8.21
CA GLY A 293 -12.30 -2.88 -8.54
C GLY A 293 -11.03 -2.08 -8.68
N VAL A 294 -10.14 -2.60 -9.51
CA VAL A 294 -8.83 -2.02 -9.80
C VAL A 294 -8.65 -1.94 -11.31
N VAL A 295 -8.07 -0.88 -11.81
CA VAL A 295 -7.62 -0.77 -13.19
C VAL A 295 -6.13 -0.47 -13.24
N TYR A 296 -5.41 -1.29 -13.96
CA TYR A 296 -4.01 -1.07 -14.31
C TYR A 296 -3.93 -0.42 -15.69
N SER A 297 -3.25 0.71 -15.78
CA SER A 297 -3.08 1.40 -17.06
C SER A 297 -2.25 0.59 -18.06
N ARG A 298 -1.44 -0.36 -17.56
CA ARG A 298 -0.74 -1.41 -18.34
C ARG A 298 -0.85 -2.75 -17.63
N ASP A 299 -0.74 -3.83 -18.38
CA ASP A 299 -0.69 -5.17 -17.81
C ASP A 299 0.54 -5.31 -16.89
N PRO A 300 0.35 -5.55 -15.58
CA PRO A 300 1.46 -5.68 -14.64
C PRO A 300 2.37 -6.88 -14.91
N THR A 301 1.86 -7.87 -15.65
CA THR A 301 2.57 -9.12 -15.96
C THR A 301 3.34 -9.06 -17.28
N VAL A 302 3.05 -8.05 -18.13
CA VAL A 302 3.66 -7.87 -19.44
C VAL A 302 4.32 -6.49 -19.54
N PRO A 303 5.60 -6.34 -19.16
CA PRO A 303 6.31 -5.06 -19.27
C PRO A 303 6.25 -4.50 -20.69
N GLY A 304 5.84 -3.22 -20.81
CA GLY A 304 5.67 -2.58 -22.12
C GLY A 304 4.42 -3.01 -22.91
N GLY A 305 3.55 -3.83 -22.32
CA GLY A 305 2.30 -4.29 -22.97
C GLY A 305 1.36 -3.16 -23.34
N GLU A 306 0.63 -3.35 -24.45
CA GLU A 306 -0.32 -2.37 -25.03
C GLU A 306 -1.76 -2.60 -24.58
N LEU A 307 -1.97 -3.27 -23.44
CA LEU A 307 -3.28 -3.51 -22.84
C LEU A 307 -3.39 -2.84 -21.48
N ALA A 308 -4.53 -2.23 -21.23
CA ALA A 308 -4.98 -1.92 -19.88
C ALA A 308 -5.76 -3.11 -19.31
N VAL A 309 -5.71 -3.33 -18.01
CA VAL A 309 -6.38 -4.45 -17.34
C VAL A 309 -7.35 -3.90 -16.30
N VAL A 310 -8.64 -4.19 -16.47
CA VAL A 310 -9.70 -3.80 -15.54
C VAL A 310 -10.18 -5.03 -14.78
N SER A 311 -10.01 -5.04 -13.48
CA SER A 311 -10.52 -6.07 -12.57
C SER A 311 -11.74 -5.55 -11.84
N ALA A 312 -12.83 -6.29 -11.80
CA ALA A 312 -14.12 -5.84 -11.28
C ALA A 312 -14.84 -6.89 -10.45
N VAL A 313 -15.56 -6.45 -9.43
CA VAL A 313 -16.53 -7.22 -8.66
C VAL A 313 -17.84 -6.46 -8.48
N VAL A 314 -18.90 -7.15 -8.17
CA VAL A 314 -20.18 -6.53 -7.80
C VAL A 314 -20.06 -5.92 -6.40
N GLY A 315 -20.48 -4.66 -6.22
CA GLY A 315 -20.44 -3.93 -4.97
C GLY A 315 -19.07 -3.29 -4.69
N LEU A 316 -18.68 -3.23 -3.42
CA LEU A 316 -17.47 -2.53 -2.97
C LEU A 316 -16.17 -3.21 -3.45
N PRO A 317 -15.15 -2.44 -3.90
CA PRO A 317 -13.90 -2.94 -4.48
C PRO A 317 -13.01 -3.73 -3.52
N LYS A 318 -13.26 -3.65 -2.22
CA LYS A 318 -12.41 -4.23 -1.18
C LYS A 318 -12.10 -5.72 -1.41
N LEU A 319 -13.04 -6.49 -1.95
CA LEU A 319 -12.83 -7.93 -2.23
C LEU A 319 -11.74 -8.19 -3.28
N VAL A 320 -11.53 -7.26 -4.22
CA VAL A 320 -10.43 -7.33 -5.20
C VAL A 320 -9.13 -6.87 -4.56
N VAL A 321 -9.18 -5.75 -3.83
CA VAL A 321 -8.01 -5.11 -3.23
C VAL A 321 -7.32 -6.01 -2.19
N ASP A 322 -8.09 -6.76 -1.40
CA ASP A 322 -7.57 -7.70 -0.40
C ASP A 322 -7.42 -9.15 -0.91
N GLY A 323 -7.73 -9.39 -2.20
CA GLY A 323 -7.57 -10.71 -2.83
C GLY A 323 -8.57 -11.77 -2.36
N SER A 324 -9.65 -11.37 -1.65
CA SER A 324 -10.62 -12.32 -1.08
C SER A 324 -11.71 -12.78 -2.04
N ALA A 325 -11.71 -12.29 -3.29
CA ALA A 325 -12.58 -12.78 -4.37
C ALA A 325 -11.84 -12.77 -5.71
N THR A 326 -12.19 -13.71 -6.59
CA THR A 326 -11.72 -13.72 -7.97
C THR A 326 -12.56 -12.71 -8.77
N PRO A 327 -11.94 -11.65 -9.34
CA PRO A 327 -12.67 -10.63 -10.09
C PRO A 327 -12.99 -11.07 -11.52
N ASP A 328 -13.94 -10.39 -12.14
CA ASP A 328 -14.00 -10.32 -13.60
C ASP A 328 -12.80 -9.55 -14.11
N VAL A 329 -12.20 -9.98 -15.21
CA VAL A 329 -11.03 -9.32 -15.81
C VAL A 329 -11.34 -8.97 -17.26
N PHE A 330 -11.15 -7.68 -17.58
CA PHE A 330 -11.29 -7.17 -18.94
C PHE A 330 -9.94 -6.64 -19.40
N ARG A 331 -9.44 -7.13 -20.54
CA ARG A 331 -8.26 -6.59 -21.19
C ARG A 331 -8.69 -5.64 -22.29
N VAL A 332 -8.28 -4.39 -22.20
CA VAL A 332 -8.69 -3.30 -23.08
C VAL A 332 -7.50 -2.82 -23.89
N SER A 333 -7.65 -2.76 -25.22
CA SER A 333 -6.60 -2.20 -26.11
C SER A 333 -6.40 -0.71 -25.84
N ARG A 334 -5.15 -0.28 -25.81
CA ARG A 334 -4.78 1.16 -25.62
C ARG A 334 -4.76 1.94 -26.93
N GLY A 335 -4.93 1.25 -28.06
CA GLY A 335 -5.02 1.87 -29.39
C GLY A 335 -6.32 2.64 -29.60
N LYS A 336 -6.40 3.35 -30.71
CA LYS A 336 -7.62 4.09 -31.11
C LYS A 336 -8.28 3.37 -32.29
N PRO A 337 -9.54 2.88 -32.14
CA PRO A 337 -10.39 2.97 -30.95
C PRO A 337 -9.96 1.99 -29.83
N MET A 338 -10.19 2.38 -28.57
CA MET A 338 -10.05 1.47 -27.42
C MET A 338 -11.23 0.50 -27.43
N ALA A 339 -10.94 -0.78 -27.21
CA ALA A 339 -11.95 -1.84 -27.17
C ALA A 339 -11.55 -2.97 -26.20
N VAL A 340 -12.55 -3.65 -25.64
CA VAL A 340 -12.33 -4.88 -24.88
C VAL A 340 -11.92 -5.98 -25.85
N VAL A 341 -10.73 -6.53 -25.69
CA VAL A 341 -10.16 -7.59 -26.55
C VAL A 341 -10.28 -8.97 -25.92
N GLU A 342 -10.39 -9.04 -24.61
CA GLU A 342 -10.50 -10.30 -23.86
C GLU A 342 -11.28 -10.08 -22.58
N ARG A 343 -12.05 -11.12 -22.15
CA ARG A 343 -12.84 -11.15 -20.93
C ARG A 343 -12.69 -12.49 -20.24
N GLU A 344 -12.52 -12.44 -18.93
CA GLU A 344 -12.58 -13.58 -18.03
C GLU A 344 -13.67 -13.29 -16.99
N ILE A 345 -14.76 -14.03 -16.98
CA ILE A 345 -15.90 -13.82 -16.09
C ILE A 345 -16.09 -15.07 -15.22
N PRO A 346 -15.38 -15.16 -14.09
CA PRO A 346 -15.55 -16.28 -13.15
C PRO A 346 -16.88 -16.18 -12.41
N LEU A 347 -17.30 -17.30 -11.80
CA LEU A 347 -18.43 -17.29 -10.89
C LEU A 347 -18.10 -16.51 -9.63
N LYS A 348 -18.88 -15.47 -9.35
CA LYS A 348 -18.79 -14.68 -8.12
C LYS A 348 -19.79 -15.21 -7.10
N GLU A 349 -19.31 -15.69 -5.96
CA GLU A 349 -20.14 -16.27 -4.91
C GLU A 349 -20.80 -15.23 -4.01
N SER A 350 -20.20 -14.03 -3.93
CA SER A 350 -20.64 -13.00 -2.98
C SER A 350 -20.26 -11.59 -3.43
N LYS A 351 -20.98 -10.61 -2.90
CA LYS A 351 -20.67 -9.17 -3.00
C LYS A 351 -20.49 -8.56 -1.62
N LEU A 352 -19.72 -7.47 -1.56
CA LEU A 352 -19.55 -6.66 -0.36
C LEU A 352 -20.39 -5.38 -0.50
N VAL A 353 -21.18 -5.07 0.51
CA VAL A 353 -22.04 -3.89 0.55
C VAL A 353 -21.91 -3.17 1.89
N CYS A 354 -22.29 -1.90 1.95
CA CYS A 354 -22.41 -1.18 3.20
C CYS A 354 -23.47 -1.82 4.08
N HIS A 355 -23.12 -2.07 5.36
CA HIS A 355 -24.13 -2.49 6.33
C HIS A 355 -25.02 -1.27 6.70
N PRO A 356 -26.36 -1.45 6.92
CA PRO A 356 -27.26 -0.33 7.19
C PRO A 356 -26.88 0.56 8.38
N ARG A 357 -26.23 0.00 9.39
CA ARG A 357 -25.73 0.76 10.56
C ARG A 357 -24.32 1.29 10.32
N GLU A 358 -23.34 0.41 10.36
CA GLU A 358 -21.91 0.69 10.18
C GLU A 358 -21.16 -0.54 9.65
N GLY A 359 -19.99 -0.30 9.04
CA GLY A 359 -19.16 -1.35 8.49
C GLY A 359 -19.74 -1.92 7.21
N VAL A 360 -19.25 -3.08 6.81
CA VAL A 360 -19.61 -3.74 5.57
C VAL A 360 -20.09 -5.15 5.81
N SER A 361 -20.98 -5.64 4.95
CA SER A 361 -21.53 -6.99 5.00
C SER A 361 -21.27 -7.75 3.70
N ARG A 362 -20.89 -9.01 3.83
CA ARG A 362 -20.76 -9.93 2.70
C ARG A 362 -22.10 -10.61 2.46
N LEU A 363 -22.65 -10.42 1.28
CA LEU A 363 -23.90 -11.02 0.85
C LEU A 363 -23.65 -12.07 -0.22
N ALA A 364 -24.25 -13.25 -0.10
CA ALA A 364 -24.20 -14.27 -1.14
C ALA A 364 -24.93 -13.78 -2.40
N LEU A 365 -24.40 -14.12 -3.56
CA LEU A 365 -25.04 -13.91 -4.86
C LEU A 365 -25.77 -15.19 -5.28
N ALA A 366 -26.91 -15.04 -5.95
CA ALA A 366 -27.52 -16.14 -6.64
C ALA A 366 -26.62 -16.58 -7.81
N GLU A 367 -26.66 -17.87 -8.20
CA GLU A 367 -25.72 -18.39 -9.21
C GLU A 367 -25.87 -17.66 -10.56
N ASP A 368 -27.08 -17.34 -10.97
CA ASP A 368 -27.33 -16.57 -12.20
C ASP A 368 -26.82 -15.12 -12.13
N GLU A 369 -26.89 -14.48 -10.96
CA GLU A 369 -26.32 -13.15 -10.69
C GLU A 369 -24.78 -13.24 -10.66
N GLY A 370 -24.23 -14.26 -10.01
CA GLY A 370 -22.79 -14.48 -9.91
C GLY A 370 -22.10 -14.77 -11.24
N ARG A 371 -22.81 -15.30 -12.23
CA ARG A 371 -22.29 -15.58 -13.58
C ARG A 371 -22.33 -14.35 -14.51
N ARG A 372 -23.05 -13.28 -14.14
CA ARG A 372 -23.11 -12.05 -14.94
C ARG A 372 -21.84 -11.24 -14.76
N ALA A 373 -21.42 -10.58 -15.84
CA ALA A 373 -20.31 -9.63 -15.76
C ALA A 373 -20.66 -8.47 -14.82
N SER A 374 -19.69 -8.04 -14.01
CA SER A 374 -19.83 -6.90 -13.09
C SER A 374 -19.85 -5.57 -13.84
N LEU A 375 -19.30 -5.53 -15.06
CA LEU A 375 -19.24 -4.37 -15.95
C LEU A 375 -19.76 -4.73 -17.35
N ASP A 376 -20.27 -3.75 -18.05
CA ASP A 376 -20.37 -3.74 -19.50
C ASP A 376 -19.05 -3.26 -20.15
N ASP A 377 -18.92 -3.46 -21.46
CA ASP A 377 -17.71 -3.07 -22.21
C ASP A 377 -17.48 -1.56 -22.21
N GLU A 378 -18.53 -0.77 -22.25
CA GLU A 378 -18.46 0.68 -22.28
C GLU A 378 -17.83 1.20 -20.99
N SER A 379 -18.28 0.71 -19.84
CA SER A 379 -17.70 1.02 -18.53
C SER A 379 -16.24 0.55 -18.42
N ALA A 380 -15.91 -0.64 -18.92
CA ALA A 380 -14.54 -1.14 -18.93
C ALA A 380 -13.59 -0.28 -19.79
N VAL A 381 -14.05 0.15 -20.97
CA VAL A 381 -13.30 1.05 -21.86
C VAL A 381 -13.15 2.43 -21.23
N GLU A 382 -14.18 2.96 -20.56
CA GLU A 382 -14.10 4.27 -19.88
C GLU A 382 -13.08 4.25 -18.73
N LEU A 383 -13.09 3.22 -17.90
CA LEU A 383 -12.10 3.02 -16.83
C LEU A 383 -10.68 2.91 -17.40
N ALA A 384 -10.50 2.16 -18.48
CA ALA A 384 -9.22 2.05 -19.18
C ALA A 384 -8.76 3.42 -19.73
N ARG A 385 -9.69 4.22 -20.29
CA ARG A 385 -9.40 5.58 -20.78
C ARG A 385 -8.93 6.51 -19.66
N ILE A 386 -9.61 6.47 -18.51
CA ILE A 386 -9.20 7.20 -17.32
C ILE A 386 -7.79 6.77 -16.89
N ALA A 387 -7.52 5.46 -16.85
CA ALA A 387 -6.22 4.94 -16.45
C ALA A 387 -5.08 5.37 -17.39
N VAL A 388 -5.30 5.35 -18.71
CA VAL A 388 -4.34 5.84 -19.70
C VAL A 388 -4.10 7.34 -19.54
N ARG A 389 -5.16 8.13 -19.31
CA ARG A 389 -5.05 9.57 -19.09
C ARG A 389 -4.25 9.89 -17.81
N LEU A 390 -4.42 9.10 -16.75
CA LEU A 390 -3.64 9.25 -15.53
C LEU A 390 -2.17 8.84 -15.72
N GLU A 391 -1.89 7.79 -16.49
CA GLU A 391 -0.53 7.42 -16.87
C GLU A 391 0.16 8.54 -17.67
N GLU A 392 -0.53 9.11 -18.66
CA GLU A 392 0.00 10.24 -19.46
C GLU A 392 0.30 11.46 -18.57
N TYR A 393 -0.54 11.75 -17.62
CA TYR A 393 -0.37 12.87 -16.70
C TYR A 393 0.80 12.67 -15.73
N PHE A 394 0.89 11.50 -15.08
CA PHE A 394 1.94 11.19 -14.11
C PHE A 394 3.25 10.68 -14.73
N GLY A 395 3.26 10.37 -16.03
CA GLY A 395 4.43 9.89 -16.75
C GLY A 395 4.86 8.46 -16.44
N THR A 396 4.06 7.71 -15.68
CA THR A 396 4.34 6.32 -15.26
C THR A 396 3.06 5.51 -15.25
N PRO A 397 3.11 4.19 -15.53
CA PRO A 397 1.96 3.31 -15.40
C PRO A 397 1.30 3.41 -14.02
N GLN A 398 -0.04 3.31 -13.97
CA GLN A 398 -0.83 3.54 -12.77
C GLN A 398 -1.62 2.30 -12.36
N ASP A 399 -1.76 2.13 -11.03
CA ASP A 399 -2.63 1.21 -10.32
C ASP A 399 -3.72 2.04 -9.62
N ILE A 400 -4.97 1.83 -10.02
CA ILE A 400 -6.08 2.72 -9.69
C ILE A 400 -7.23 1.93 -9.10
N GLU A 401 -7.61 2.22 -7.85
CA GLU A 401 -8.85 1.72 -7.24
C GLU A 401 -10.02 2.61 -7.67
N TRP A 402 -11.12 1.99 -8.05
CA TRP A 402 -12.31 2.67 -8.55
C TRP A 402 -13.60 2.04 -8.04
N ALA A 403 -14.68 2.81 -8.08
CA ALA A 403 -16.05 2.34 -7.93
C ALA A 403 -16.94 2.96 -9.01
N LEU A 404 -18.00 2.24 -9.39
CA LEU A 404 -19.09 2.80 -10.19
C LEU A 404 -20.29 3.10 -9.30
N GLU A 405 -20.81 4.30 -9.36
CA GLU A 405 -22.07 4.67 -8.74
C GLU A 405 -23.27 3.96 -9.40
N PRO A 406 -24.45 3.99 -8.80
CA PRO A 406 -25.66 3.36 -9.39
C PRO A 406 -26.00 3.85 -10.79
N ASP A 407 -25.69 5.10 -11.12
CA ASP A 407 -25.89 5.70 -12.46
C ASP A 407 -24.83 5.29 -13.48
N GLY A 408 -23.77 4.61 -13.05
CA GLY A 408 -22.65 4.17 -13.87
C GLY A 408 -21.46 5.12 -13.91
N SER A 409 -21.51 6.24 -13.19
CA SER A 409 -20.40 7.20 -13.13
C SER A 409 -19.19 6.61 -12.40
N PRO A 410 -17.97 6.66 -12.98
CA PRO A 410 -16.78 6.18 -12.33
C PRO A 410 -16.24 7.19 -11.32
N VAL A 411 -15.90 6.69 -10.13
CA VAL A 411 -15.30 7.46 -9.04
C VAL A 411 -13.94 6.84 -8.69
N ILE A 412 -12.88 7.64 -8.71
CA ILE A 412 -11.53 7.16 -8.39
C ILE A 412 -11.31 7.24 -6.88
N LEU A 413 -10.99 6.09 -6.29
CA LEU A 413 -10.82 5.94 -4.85
C LEU A 413 -9.36 6.03 -4.41
N GLN A 414 -8.43 5.61 -5.26
CA GLN A 414 -6.99 5.68 -5.04
C GLN A 414 -6.26 5.58 -6.37
N CYS A 415 -5.10 6.25 -6.49
CA CYS A 415 -4.20 6.13 -7.64
C CYS A 415 -2.75 6.10 -7.13
N ARG A 416 -1.95 5.18 -7.67
CA ARG A 416 -0.53 5.05 -7.36
C ARG A 416 0.25 4.52 -8.56
N PRO A 417 1.57 4.74 -8.62
CA PRO A 417 2.41 4.14 -9.65
C PRO A 417 2.31 2.62 -9.63
N LEU A 418 2.08 2.03 -10.80
CA LEU A 418 2.06 0.58 -10.99
C LEU A 418 3.47 0.01 -10.90
N ARG A 419 3.65 -0.99 -10.07
CA ARG A 419 4.89 -1.77 -10.07
C ARG A 419 4.81 -2.84 -11.15
N GLN A 420 5.58 -2.66 -12.20
CA GLN A 420 5.78 -3.72 -13.18
C GLN A 420 6.86 -4.67 -12.65
N ILE A 421 6.53 -5.95 -12.61
CA ILE A 421 7.52 -6.98 -12.30
C ILE A 421 8.37 -7.13 -13.56
N ALA A 422 9.60 -6.63 -13.52
CA ALA A 422 10.56 -6.93 -14.59
C ALA A 422 10.75 -8.45 -14.63
N ILE A 423 10.11 -9.10 -15.60
CA ILE A 423 10.43 -10.49 -15.92
C ILE A 423 11.81 -10.41 -16.55
N GLU A 424 12.86 -10.70 -15.77
CA GLU A 424 14.14 -11.03 -16.36
C GLU A 424 13.86 -12.23 -17.27
N THR A 425 13.75 -11.99 -18.57
CA THR A 425 13.79 -13.07 -19.57
C THR A 425 15.18 -13.67 -19.51
N SER A 426 15.42 -14.50 -18.51
CA SER A 426 16.58 -15.37 -18.50
C SER A 426 16.46 -16.27 -19.74
N PRO A 427 17.51 -16.40 -20.56
CA PRO A 427 17.50 -17.31 -21.70
C PRO A 427 17.20 -18.78 -21.34
N ALA A 428 17.17 -19.11 -20.05
CA ALA A 428 16.77 -20.40 -19.50
C ALA A 428 15.26 -20.72 -19.61
N ALA A 429 14.41 -19.76 -20.00
CA ALA A 429 12.96 -20.00 -20.13
C ALA A 429 12.57 -20.93 -21.31
N HIS A 430 13.52 -21.34 -22.16
CA HIS A 430 13.26 -22.27 -23.27
C HIS A 430 13.45 -23.75 -22.94
N ASN A 431 13.89 -24.10 -21.72
CA ASN A 431 13.83 -25.48 -21.25
C ASN A 431 12.51 -25.74 -20.52
N ARG A 432 11.37 -25.76 -21.22
CA ARG A 432 10.22 -26.56 -20.82
C ARG A 432 10.68 -28.03 -20.83
N ARG A 433 11.35 -28.47 -19.78
CA ARG A 433 11.36 -29.90 -19.46
C ARG A 433 9.91 -30.22 -19.16
N GLU A 434 9.30 -31.01 -20.03
CA GLU A 434 8.01 -31.60 -19.80
C GLU A 434 8.11 -32.39 -18.50
N TYR A 435 7.56 -31.83 -17.41
CA TYR A 435 7.36 -32.55 -16.16
C TYR A 435 6.16 -33.48 -16.29
N ASN A 436 6.14 -34.29 -17.36
CA ASN A 436 5.02 -35.19 -17.68
C ASN A 436 4.91 -36.38 -16.71
N ASP A 437 5.90 -36.57 -15.81
CA ASP A 437 5.93 -37.75 -14.93
C ASP A 437 5.28 -37.55 -13.56
N HIS A 438 4.78 -36.32 -13.24
CA HIS A 438 4.15 -36.04 -11.95
C HIS A 438 2.67 -35.67 -12.12
N PRO A 439 1.76 -36.24 -11.30
CA PRO A 439 0.35 -35.90 -11.38
C PRO A 439 0.15 -34.42 -10.96
N VAL A 440 -0.65 -33.70 -11.76
CA VAL A 440 -1.10 -32.35 -11.39
C VAL A 440 -2.14 -32.49 -10.29
N ILE A 441 -1.81 -32.02 -9.07
CA ILE A 441 -2.68 -32.09 -7.91
C ILE A 441 -3.67 -30.91 -7.88
N LEU A 442 -3.22 -29.74 -8.32
CA LEU A 442 -4.01 -28.51 -8.38
C LEU A 442 -3.64 -27.70 -9.61
N SER A 443 -4.62 -27.12 -10.29
CA SER A 443 -4.42 -26.23 -11.43
C SER A 443 -5.40 -25.06 -11.38
N GLY A 444 -5.03 -23.94 -11.98
CA GLY A 444 -5.81 -22.69 -11.98
C GLY A 444 -5.22 -21.65 -11.03
N GLY A 445 -5.97 -20.57 -10.81
CA GLY A 445 -5.52 -19.42 -10.03
C GLY A 445 -4.85 -18.36 -10.89
N SER A 446 -4.63 -17.17 -10.29
CA SER A 446 -3.95 -16.05 -10.93
C SER A 446 -2.52 -15.96 -10.43
N PRO A 447 -1.50 -15.94 -11.30
CA PRO A 447 -0.10 -15.83 -10.88
C PRO A 447 0.15 -14.44 -10.27
N ALA A 448 0.58 -14.40 -9.00
CA ALA A 448 0.98 -13.16 -8.32
C ALA A 448 2.46 -12.79 -8.58
N SER A 449 3.28 -13.77 -8.98
CA SER A 449 4.69 -13.61 -9.30
C SER A 449 5.09 -14.64 -10.34
N PRO A 450 5.94 -14.27 -11.34
CA PRO A 450 6.44 -15.24 -12.30
C PRO A 450 7.48 -16.19 -11.66
N GLY A 451 7.51 -17.43 -12.12
CA GLY A 451 8.49 -18.42 -11.72
C GLY A 451 7.89 -19.74 -11.27
N ALA A 452 8.78 -20.67 -10.92
CA ALA A 452 8.45 -21.95 -10.32
C ALA A 452 9.32 -22.17 -9.08
N ALA A 453 8.74 -22.74 -8.03
CA ALA A 453 9.45 -23.06 -6.81
C ALA A 453 9.11 -24.48 -6.35
N ALA A 454 10.04 -25.12 -5.66
CA ALA A 454 9.84 -26.40 -5.02
C ALA A 454 10.41 -26.37 -3.60
N GLY A 455 9.71 -26.96 -2.66
CA GLY A 455 10.12 -27.02 -1.26
C GLY A 455 9.14 -27.82 -0.40
N ALA A 456 9.44 -27.91 0.91
CA ALA A 456 8.52 -28.49 1.87
C ALA A 456 7.25 -27.62 1.97
N VAL A 457 6.09 -28.25 2.07
CA VAL A 457 4.82 -27.51 2.23
C VAL A 457 4.71 -27.00 3.68
N TYR A 458 4.51 -25.70 3.83
CA TYR A 458 4.20 -25.07 5.10
C TYR A 458 2.77 -24.53 5.05
N ARG A 459 1.92 -25.07 5.90
CA ARG A 459 0.50 -24.68 5.96
C ARG A 459 0.29 -23.54 6.96
N VAL A 460 -0.39 -22.48 6.52
CA VAL A 460 -0.78 -21.34 7.34
C VAL A 460 -2.28 -21.40 7.59
N ASP A 461 -2.68 -21.70 8.81
CA ASP A 461 -4.09 -21.73 9.23
C ASP A 461 -4.50 -20.42 9.94
N ARG A 462 -3.54 -19.62 10.43
CA ARG A 462 -3.73 -18.35 11.14
C ARG A 462 -2.61 -17.40 10.80
N ASP A 463 -2.88 -16.09 10.83
CA ASP A 463 -1.89 -15.04 10.55
C ASP A 463 -0.56 -15.19 11.31
N LEU A 464 -0.62 -15.71 12.55
CA LEU A 464 0.56 -15.95 13.37
C LEU A 464 1.46 -17.08 12.83
N ASP A 465 0.91 -18.01 12.08
CA ASP A 465 1.67 -19.14 11.55
C ASP A 465 2.58 -18.68 10.40
N ALA A 466 2.21 -17.59 9.69
CA ALA A 466 3.02 -16.99 8.64
C ALA A 466 4.37 -16.44 9.16
N PHE A 467 4.46 -16.04 10.43
CA PHE A 467 5.72 -15.56 11.04
C PHE A 467 6.74 -16.67 11.35
N ARG A 468 6.31 -17.93 11.27
CA ARG A 468 7.17 -19.10 11.45
C ARG A 468 7.55 -19.78 10.13
N PHE A 469 7.20 -19.14 9.02
CA PHE A 469 7.49 -19.66 7.69
C PHE A 469 8.99 -19.78 7.48
N GLU A 470 9.45 -20.97 7.12
CA GLU A 470 10.86 -21.26 6.91
C GLU A 470 11.28 -20.99 5.47
N ASP A 471 12.46 -20.38 5.30
CA ASP A 471 13.06 -20.14 4.00
C ASP A 471 13.20 -21.43 3.19
N GLY A 472 12.77 -21.40 1.93
CA GLY A 472 12.82 -22.56 1.03
C GLY A 472 11.60 -23.47 1.12
N SER A 473 10.59 -23.12 1.91
CA SER A 473 9.30 -23.82 1.93
C SER A 473 8.30 -23.24 0.93
N VAL A 474 7.26 -24.00 0.59
CA VAL A 474 6.10 -23.57 -0.20
C VAL A 474 4.95 -23.28 0.76
N LEU A 475 4.51 -22.02 0.80
CA LEU A 475 3.39 -21.60 1.64
C LEU A 475 2.07 -22.01 1.01
N VAL A 476 1.19 -22.62 1.80
CA VAL A 476 -0.20 -22.94 1.47
C VAL A 476 -1.08 -22.37 2.57
N ALA A 477 -2.04 -21.51 2.21
CA ALA A 477 -2.96 -20.84 3.14
C ALA A 477 -4.42 -21.12 2.80
#